data_0787247aa66beff89b70a64c8de90afa
#
_entry.id   0787247aa66beff89b70a64c8de90afa
#
_cell.length_a   1.000
_cell.length_b   1.000
_cell.length_c   1.000
_cell.angle_alpha   90.00
_cell.angle_beta   90.00
_cell.angle_gamma   90.00
#
_symmetry.space_group_name_H-M   'P 1'
#
loop_
_entity.id
_entity.type
_entity.pdbx_description
1 polymer ?
#
loop_
_entity_poly.entity_id
_entity_poly.type
_entity_poly.pdbx_seq_one_letter_code
_entity_poly.pdbx_strand_id
1 'polypeptide(L)'
;MLALREPTQESSLKRQAYGQGSCPSIMSDGKARLATTSAQRSTEIMGDLEGRIALVTGGAQGIGRAIAEELAAAGATLALADVNEAKLAETVAELKAQGIDATAFTVNVSSEESIEAGAKAILEKFGKVEILVNNAGITRDNLMLRMKRADWDLVLNINLTGAFLLTQALLSPMLKNRWGRIVSIASVVGRAGQAGQVNYAASKAGLIGLTRSLAREVASRGITVNAVAPGFIETPMTAVLSEEQTKAMLATVPLGRRGTPKDVAQAVKFLASDAASYITGHVLDVNGGMFMGG
;
A
#
# COMPACT_ATOMS: atom_id res chain seq x y z
N MET A 1 -33.05 -43.96 19.60
CA MET A 1 -32.76 -45.35 19.25
C MET A 1 -32.08 -45.40 17.90
N LEU A 2 -30.74 -45.52 17.90
CA LEU A 2 -29.88 -46.00 16.83
C LEU A 2 -28.45 -45.63 17.22
N ALA A 3 -27.82 -46.47 17.53
CA ALA A 3 -26.67 -47.31 17.77
C ALA A 3 -25.37 -46.64 17.31
N LEU A 4 -24.48 -46.46 18.31
CA LEU A 4 -23.03 -46.26 18.19
C LEU A 4 -22.37 -47.50 17.57
N ARG A 5 -21.45 -47.29 16.61
CA ARG A 5 -20.47 -48.29 16.22
C ARG A 5 -19.08 -47.78 16.57
N GLU A 6 -18.41 -48.56 17.40
CA GLU A 6 -17.00 -48.42 17.75
C GLU A 6 -16.09 -48.93 16.64
N PRO A 7 -14.77 -48.54 16.65
CA PRO A 7 -13.80 -48.89 15.62
C PRO A 7 -13.08 -50.22 15.94
N THR A 8 -12.84 -51.02 14.92
CA THR A 8 -11.99 -52.20 14.97
C THR A 8 -10.52 -51.87 14.71
N GLN A 9 -9.73 -52.57 15.49
CA GLN A 9 -8.28 -52.57 15.63
C GLN A 9 -7.48 -53.04 14.37
N GLU A 10 -6.20 -52.65 14.42
CA GLU A 10 -4.98 -53.36 13.99
C GLU A 10 -4.58 -53.34 12.51
N SER A 11 -3.48 -52.62 12.25
CA SER A 11 -2.38 -53.22 11.51
C SER A 11 -1.03 -52.62 11.92
N SER A 12 -0.20 -53.49 12.35
CA SER A 12 1.14 -53.43 12.94
C SER A 12 2.23 -52.78 12.08
N LEU A 13 3.01 -51.96 12.75
CA LEU A 13 4.48 -51.76 12.69
C LEU A 13 5.28 -52.54 11.65
N LYS A 14 6.03 -51.84 10.83
CA LYS A 14 7.39 -52.22 10.42
C LYS A 14 8.33 -51.04 10.65
N ARG A 15 9.16 -51.16 11.70
CA ARG A 15 10.37 -50.38 11.89
C ARG A 15 11.44 -50.95 10.95
N GLN A 16 12.00 -50.14 10.07
CA GLN A 16 13.22 -50.43 9.36
C GLN A 16 14.34 -49.55 9.91
N ALA A 17 15.35 -50.23 10.43
CA ALA A 17 16.57 -49.68 11.01
C ALA A 17 17.42 -49.02 9.92
N TYR A 18 17.87 -47.80 10.16
CA TYR A 18 18.96 -47.21 9.39
C TYR A 18 20.28 -47.55 10.01
N GLY A 19 21.11 -48.20 9.19
CA GLY A 19 22.45 -48.63 9.53
C GLY A 19 23.41 -47.48 9.75
N GLN A 20 24.31 -47.69 10.70
CA GLN A 20 25.46 -46.84 11.00
C GLN A 20 26.46 -46.88 9.83
N GLY A 21 26.65 -45.77 9.16
CA GLY A 21 27.72 -45.53 8.21
C GLY A 21 28.85 -44.72 8.84
N SER A 22 30.00 -45.39 9.01
CA SER A 22 31.26 -44.83 9.54
C SER A 22 31.78 -43.67 8.71
N CYS A 23 32.19 -42.60 9.40
CA CYS A 23 32.90 -41.44 8.86
C CYS A 23 34.37 -41.82 8.56
N PRO A 24 34.92 -41.55 7.37
CA PRO A 24 36.36 -41.68 7.14
C PRO A 24 37.08 -40.40 7.55
N SER A 25 38.11 -40.57 8.38
CA SER A 25 39.09 -39.55 8.74
C SER A 25 39.87 -39.10 7.51
N ILE A 26 39.88 -37.77 7.24
CA ILE A 26 40.79 -37.19 6.27
C ILE A 26 41.98 -36.58 6.99
N MET A 27 43.14 -37.21 6.75
CA MET A 27 44.46 -36.69 7.14
C MET A 27 44.85 -35.43 6.32
N SER A 28 45.59 -34.58 7.03
CA SER A 28 46.27 -33.41 6.58
C SER A 28 47.22 -33.63 5.38
N ASP A 29 47.25 -32.70 4.46
CA ASP A 29 48.38 -31.89 4.02
C ASP A 29 48.11 -31.27 2.65
N GLY A 30 48.25 -29.99 2.53
CA GLY A 30 48.16 -29.27 1.23
C GLY A 30 47.94 -27.77 1.37
N LYS A 31 49.02 -27.02 1.61
CA LYS A 31 49.01 -25.57 1.47
C LYS A 31 48.60 -25.18 0.06
N ALA A 32 47.30 -24.99 -0.19
CA ALA A 32 46.80 -24.28 -1.35
C ALA A 32 46.75 -22.79 -1.03
N ARG A 33 47.63 -22.02 -1.67
CA ARG A 33 47.57 -20.53 -1.70
C ARG A 33 46.22 -20.14 -2.28
N LEU A 34 45.32 -19.67 -1.42
CA LEU A 34 44.16 -18.91 -1.86
C LEU A 34 44.64 -17.57 -2.42
N ALA A 35 44.67 -17.49 -3.75
CA ALA A 35 44.77 -16.22 -4.45
C ALA A 35 43.45 -15.48 -4.15
N THR A 36 43.50 -14.54 -3.24
CA THR A 36 42.43 -13.58 -3.01
C THR A 36 42.36 -12.63 -4.19
N THR A 37 41.59 -13.00 -5.21
CA THR A 37 41.08 -12.04 -6.17
C THR A 37 39.98 -11.24 -5.47
N SER A 38 40.38 -10.14 -4.85
CA SER A 38 39.48 -9.10 -4.37
C SER A 38 38.89 -8.34 -5.57
N ALA A 39 38.01 -8.99 -6.31
CA ALA A 39 37.00 -8.30 -7.08
C ALA A 39 35.81 -8.11 -6.13
N GLN A 40 35.92 -7.14 -5.22
CA GLN A 40 34.75 -6.51 -4.63
C GLN A 40 33.96 -5.87 -5.79
N ARG A 41 33.06 -6.64 -6.39
CA ARG A 41 31.90 -6.06 -7.03
C ARG A 41 31.09 -5.48 -5.87
N SER A 42 31.15 -4.16 -5.73
CA SER A 42 30.07 -3.41 -5.12
C SER A 42 28.81 -3.76 -5.92
N THR A 43 28.07 -4.77 -5.48
CA THR A 43 26.66 -4.89 -5.85
C THR A 43 26.04 -3.69 -5.19
N GLU A 44 25.95 -2.57 -5.90
CA GLU A 44 24.94 -1.57 -5.61
C GLU A 44 23.65 -2.37 -5.50
N ILE A 45 23.07 -2.40 -4.30
CA ILE A 45 21.77 -3.02 -4.09
C ILE A 45 20.81 -2.09 -4.82
N MET A 46 20.51 -2.42 -6.08
CA MET A 46 19.47 -1.75 -6.84
C MET A 46 18.19 -1.87 -6.01
N GLY A 47 17.51 -0.76 -5.77
CA GLY A 47 16.25 -0.76 -5.04
C GLY A 47 15.21 -1.63 -5.75
N ASP A 48 14.33 -2.27 -5.00
CA ASP A 48 13.29 -3.17 -5.51
C ASP A 48 12.37 -2.51 -6.56
N LEU A 49 12.37 -1.17 -6.64
CA LEU A 49 11.52 -0.36 -7.54
C LEU A 49 12.33 0.48 -8.54
N GLU A 50 13.60 0.14 -8.77
CA GLU A 50 14.46 0.84 -9.72
C GLU A 50 13.84 0.89 -11.12
N GLY A 51 13.83 2.10 -11.72
CA GLY A 51 13.25 2.36 -13.05
C GLY A 51 11.71 2.33 -13.11
N ARG A 52 11.02 2.24 -11.96
CA ARG A 52 9.56 2.33 -11.88
C ARG A 52 9.10 3.77 -11.65
N ILE A 53 8.03 4.14 -12.33
CA ILE A 53 7.36 5.43 -12.13
C ILE A 53 6.21 5.22 -11.15
N ALA A 54 6.27 5.92 -10.01
CA ALA A 54 5.25 5.87 -8.96
C ALA A 54 4.47 7.19 -8.90
N LEU A 55 3.16 7.12 -9.15
CA LEU A 55 2.24 8.23 -8.94
C LEU A 55 1.58 8.11 -7.56
N VAL A 56 1.70 9.16 -6.75
CA VAL A 56 1.05 9.25 -5.45
C VAL A 56 0.12 10.48 -5.43
N THR A 57 -1.18 10.26 -5.22
CA THR A 57 -2.15 11.35 -5.04
C THR A 57 -2.22 11.80 -3.58
N GLY A 58 -2.46 13.10 -3.35
CA GLY A 58 -2.33 13.69 -2.00
C GLY A 58 -0.90 13.61 -1.49
N GLY A 59 0.09 13.75 -2.40
CA GLY A 59 1.51 13.52 -2.14
C GLY A 59 2.22 14.68 -1.44
N ALA A 60 1.55 15.82 -1.25
CA ALA A 60 2.16 17.03 -0.69
C ALA A 60 2.45 16.94 0.82
N GLN A 61 1.80 16.02 1.56
CA GLN A 61 1.93 15.94 3.02
C GLN A 61 1.46 14.61 3.60
N GLY A 62 1.68 14.41 4.90
CA GLY A 62 1.12 13.31 5.69
C GLY A 62 1.49 11.92 5.14
N ILE A 63 0.49 11.03 5.03
CA ILE A 63 0.68 9.65 4.56
C ILE A 63 1.20 9.63 3.12
N GLY A 64 0.65 10.48 2.22
CA GLY A 64 1.06 10.52 0.82
C GLY A 64 2.53 10.89 0.64
N ARG A 65 3.02 11.87 1.38
CA ARG A 65 4.44 12.25 1.39
C ARG A 65 5.32 11.12 1.92
N ALA A 66 4.96 10.50 3.03
CA ALA A 66 5.72 9.38 3.58
C ALA A 66 5.77 8.17 2.63
N ILE A 67 4.67 7.90 1.91
CA ILE A 67 4.63 6.88 0.85
C ILE A 67 5.61 7.23 -0.27
N ALA A 68 5.61 8.48 -0.73
CA ALA A 68 6.54 8.96 -1.75
C ALA A 68 8.00 8.75 -1.33
N GLU A 69 8.35 9.13 -0.11
CA GLU A 69 9.70 8.96 0.45
C GLU A 69 10.14 7.48 0.50
N GLU A 70 9.24 6.57 0.95
CA GLU A 70 9.56 5.13 1.02
C GLU A 70 9.64 4.47 -0.37
N LEU A 71 8.84 4.89 -1.35
CA LEU A 71 8.93 4.42 -2.73
C LEU A 71 10.20 4.91 -3.41
N ALA A 72 10.58 6.17 -3.19
CA ALA A 72 11.85 6.72 -3.69
C ALA A 72 13.06 6.02 -3.08
N ALA A 73 13.04 5.76 -1.78
CA ALA A 73 14.11 5.01 -1.10
C ALA A 73 14.27 3.58 -1.65
N ALA A 74 13.22 3.03 -2.28
CA ALA A 74 13.26 1.76 -3.01
C ALA A 74 13.66 1.91 -4.50
N GLY A 75 14.00 3.11 -4.98
CA GLY A 75 14.49 3.37 -6.34
C GLY A 75 13.44 3.89 -7.33
N ALA A 76 12.20 4.15 -6.91
CA ALA A 76 11.18 4.67 -7.81
C ALA A 76 11.37 6.15 -8.12
N THR A 77 11.12 6.55 -9.38
CA THR A 77 10.93 7.95 -9.79
C THR A 77 9.52 8.39 -9.43
N LEU A 78 9.37 9.57 -8.85
CA LEU A 78 8.11 10.04 -8.31
C LEU A 78 7.36 11.01 -9.23
N ALA A 79 6.09 10.74 -9.46
CA ALA A 79 5.07 11.69 -9.88
C ALA A 79 4.18 11.99 -8.66
N LEU A 80 4.19 13.21 -8.15
CA LEU A 80 3.37 13.61 -7.01
C LEU A 80 2.21 14.46 -7.49
N ALA A 81 0.98 14.07 -7.15
CA ALA A 81 -0.23 14.79 -7.49
C ALA A 81 -0.91 15.34 -6.23
N ASP A 82 -1.26 16.62 -6.23
CA ASP A 82 -2.01 17.27 -5.15
C ASP A 82 -2.78 18.46 -5.70
N VAL A 83 -3.86 18.86 -5.03
CA VAL A 83 -4.60 20.07 -5.35
C VAL A 83 -3.92 21.34 -4.80
N ASN A 84 -3.13 21.19 -3.75
CA ASN A 84 -2.37 22.30 -3.15
C ASN A 84 -1.01 22.45 -3.84
N GLU A 85 -1.01 23.26 -4.90
CA GLU A 85 0.16 23.51 -5.73
C GLU A 85 1.36 24.03 -4.94
N ALA A 86 1.15 24.99 -4.04
CA ALA A 86 2.23 25.59 -3.25
C ALA A 86 2.91 24.55 -2.34
N LYS A 87 2.11 23.76 -1.60
CA LYS A 87 2.64 22.72 -0.71
C LYS A 87 3.29 21.57 -1.49
N LEU A 88 2.75 21.24 -2.66
CA LEU A 88 3.30 20.24 -3.54
C LEU A 88 4.67 20.67 -4.09
N ALA A 89 4.80 21.91 -4.52
CA ALA A 89 6.07 22.47 -5.00
C ALA A 89 7.14 22.49 -3.91
N GLU A 90 6.79 22.90 -2.68
CA GLU A 90 7.68 22.83 -1.52
C GLU A 90 8.17 21.39 -1.28
N THR A 91 7.25 20.43 -1.21
CA THR A 91 7.57 19.02 -0.98
C THR A 91 8.48 18.46 -2.06
N VAL A 92 8.22 18.74 -3.34
CA VAL A 92 9.07 18.31 -4.44
C VAL A 92 10.45 18.95 -4.36
N ALA A 93 10.55 20.23 -3.99
CA ALA A 93 11.84 20.90 -3.79
C ALA A 93 12.67 20.24 -2.67
N GLU A 94 12.04 19.92 -1.53
CA GLU A 94 12.68 19.21 -0.42
C GLU A 94 13.17 17.81 -0.81
N LEU A 95 12.37 17.06 -1.57
CA LEU A 95 12.75 15.73 -2.06
C LEU A 95 13.93 15.81 -3.04
N LYS A 96 13.92 16.77 -3.96
CA LYS A 96 15.04 17.00 -4.90
C LYS A 96 16.32 17.41 -4.18
N ALA A 97 16.22 18.20 -3.11
CA ALA A 97 17.37 18.55 -2.29
C ALA A 97 18.02 17.33 -1.59
N GLN A 98 17.24 16.24 -1.41
CA GLN A 98 17.72 14.95 -0.90
C GLN A 98 18.20 14.00 -2.03
N GLY A 99 18.23 14.46 -3.28
CA GLY A 99 18.63 13.66 -4.43
C GLY A 99 17.53 12.75 -5.00
N ILE A 100 16.28 12.93 -4.57
CA ILE A 100 15.14 12.14 -5.03
C ILE A 100 14.57 12.74 -6.32
N ASP A 101 14.41 11.91 -7.36
CA ASP A 101 13.76 12.32 -8.61
C ASP A 101 12.24 12.39 -8.42
N ALA A 102 11.71 13.61 -8.33
CA ALA A 102 10.30 13.88 -8.12
C ALA A 102 9.79 15.00 -9.03
N THR A 103 8.59 14.85 -9.57
CA THR A 103 7.90 15.85 -10.39
C THR A 103 6.50 16.12 -9.82
N ALA A 104 6.14 17.41 -9.72
CA ALA A 104 4.85 17.87 -9.25
C ALA A 104 3.83 17.92 -10.39
N PHE A 105 2.59 17.52 -10.10
CA PHE A 105 1.42 17.65 -10.97
C PHE A 105 0.25 18.18 -10.15
N THR A 106 -0.24 19.38 -10.47
CA THR A 106 -1.43 19.94 -9.82
C THR A 106 -2.66 19.23 -10.36
N VAL A 107 -3.27 18.36 -9.55
CA VAL A 107 -4.43 17.56 -9.92
C VAL A 107 -5.50 17.65 -8.83
N ASN A 108 -6.67 18.11 -9.22
CA ASN A 108 -7.87 18.06 -8.39
C ASN A 108 -8.63 16.75 -8.69
N VAL A 109 -8.53 15.78 -7.82
CA VAL A 109 -9.21 14.46 -7.98
C VAL A 109 -10.74 14.54 -7.83
N SER A 110 -11.32 15.70 -7.54
CA SER A 110 -12.77 15.93 -7.58
C SER A 110 -13.28 16.44 -8.93
N SER A 111 -12.38 16.71 -9.90
CA SER A 111 -12.71 17.19 -11.24
C SER A 111 -12.20 16.18 -12.27
N GLU A 112 -13.12 15.64 -13.07
CA GLU A 112 -12.82 14.72 -14.18
C GLU A 112 -11.86 15.35 -15.18
N GLU A 113 -12.12 16.61 -15.58
CA GLU A 113 -11.24 17.36 -16.48
C GLU A 113 -9.82 17.49 -15.93
N SER A 114 -9.68 17.76 -14.62
CA SER A 114 -8.37 17.88 -13.99
C SER A 114 -7.65 16.53 -13.92
N ILE A 115 -8.38 15.44 -13.70
CA ILE A 115 -7.84 14.08 -13.73
C ILE A 115 -7.35 13.73 -15.13
N GLU A 116 -8.15 13.97 -16.16
CA GLU A 116 -7.78 13.69 -17.55
C GLU A 116 -6.54 14.48 -17.97
N ALA A 117 -6.53 15.79 -17.71
CA ALA A 117 -5.40 16.66 -18.01
C ALA A 117 -4.14 16.25 -17.25
N GLY A 118 -4.28 15.91 -15.95
CA GLY A 118 -3.17 15.45 -15.11
C GLY A 118 -2.62 14.11 -15.56
N ALA A 119 -3.47 13.14 -15.83
CA ALA A 119 -3.06 11.82 -16.34
C ALA A 119 -2.33 11.94 -17.68
N LYS A 120 -2.85 12.78 -18.59
CA LYS A 120 -2.19 13.07 -19.87
C LYS A 120 -0.81 13.68 -19.67
N ALA A 121 -0.67 14.73 -18.87
CA ALA A 121 0.61 15.38 -18.59
C ALA A 121 1.63 14.41 -17.95
N ILE A 122 1.20 13.54 -17.04
CA ILE A 122 2.04 12.52 -16.42
C ILE A 122 2.53 11.52 -17.48
N LEU A 123 1.62 11.03 -18.34
CA LEU A 123 1.99 10.09 -19.41
C LEU A 123 2.86 10.74 -20.49
N GLU A 124 2.66 11.99 -20.82
CA GLU A 124 3.54 12.75 -21.73
C GLU A 124 4.97 12.89 -21.16
N LYS A 125 5.07 13.12 -19.83
CA LYS A 125 6.36 13.26 -19.16
C LYS A 125 7.14 11.94 -19.05
N PHE A 126 6.45 10.86 -18.64
CA PHE A 126 7.10 9.60 -18.26
C PHE A 126 6.86 8.44 -19.24
N GLY A 127 5.92 8.58 -20.17
CA GLY A 127 5.49 7.52 -21.08
C GLY A 127 4.70 6.39 -20.42
N LYS A 128 4.78 6.26 -19.09
CA LYS A 128 4.16 5.18 -18.30
C LYS A 128 3.95 5.61 -16.85
N VAL A 129 3.04 4.92 -16.17
CA VAL A 129 2.94 4.88 -14.71
C VAL A 129 2.82 3.41 -14.35
N GLU A 130 3.69 2.92 -13.49
CA GLU A 130 3.75 1.50 -13.15
C GLU A 130 3.20 1.25 -11.75
N ILE A 131 3.32 2.24 -10.85
CA ILE A 131 2.79 2.19 -9.49
C ILE A 131 1.83 3.35 -9.33
N LEU A 132 0.57 3.06 -8.98
CA LEU A 132 -0.44 4.06 -8.66
C LEU A 132 -0.85 3.92 -7.20
N VAL A 133 -0.69 4.99 -6.42
CA VAL A 133 -1.17 5.07 -5.05
C VAL A 133 -2.32 6.08 -4.96
N ASN A 134 -3.54 5.58 -4.84
CA ASN A 134 -4.74 6.37 -4.59
C ASN A 134 -4.81 6.71 -3.09
N ASN A 135 -4.16 7.82 -2.70
CA ASN A 135 -4.09 8.25 -1.30
C ASN A 135 -4.94 9.50 -1.03
N ALA A 136 -5.16 10.37 -2.01
CA ALA A 136 -5.96 11.58 -1.82
C ALA A 136 -7.33 11.26 -1.18
N GLY A 137 -7.69 12.04 -0.18
CA GLY A 137 -8.95 11.85 0.53
C GLY A 137 -9.18 12.89 1.62
N ILE A 138 -10.46 13.08 1.93
CA ILE A 138 -10.93 14.01 2.96
C ILE A 138 -11.98 13.34 3.86
N THR A 139 -12.25 13.97 5.00
CA THR A 139 -13.42 13.69 5.84
C THR A 139 -14.33 14.92 5.91
N ARG A 140 -15.63 14.68 6.12
CA ARG A 140 -16.66 15.69 6.46
C ARG A 140 -17.62 15.03 7.44
N ASP A 141 -17.21 15.05 8.71
CA ASP A 141 -17.86 14.26 9.76
C ASP A 141 -19.12 14.96 10.26
N ASN A 142 -20.22 14.22 10.33
CA ASN A 142 -21.47 14.63 10.96
C ASN A 142 -22.36 13.43 11.21
N LEU A 143 -23.22 13.50 12.23
CA LEU A 143 -24.23 12.48 12.47
C LEU A 143 -25.19 12.39 11.27
N MET A 144 -25.67 11.19 10.95
CA MET A 144 -26.51 10.91 9.78
C MET A 144 -27.66 11.91 9.61
N LEU A 145 -28.38 12.23 10.69
CA LEU A 145 -29.51 13.18 10.64
C LEU A 145 -29.12 14.63 10.30
N ARG A 146 -27.85 14.98 10.46
CA ARG A 146 -27.34 16.34 10.23
C ARG A 146 -26.40 16.41 9.02
N MET A 147 -26.06 15.27 8.42
CA MET A 147 -25.15 15.20 7.28
C MET A 147 -25.79 15.84 6.07
N LYS A 148 -25.10 16.83 5.49
CA LYS A 148 -25.57 17.50 4.27
C LYS A 148 -25.27 16.65 3.06
N ARG A 149 -26.14 16.66 2.06
CA ARG A 149 -25.95 15.97 0.79
C ARG A 149 -24.64 16.41 0.10
N ALA A 150 -24.30 17.69 0.17
CA ALA A 150 -23.07 18.20 -0.39
C ALA A 150 -21.81 17.62 0.27
N ASP A 151 -21.82 17.39 1.60
CA ASP A 151 -20.70 16.76 2.31
C ASP A 151 -20.58 15.28 1.95
N TRP A 152 -21.70 14.60 1.76
CA TRP A 152 -21.72 13.22 1.26
C TRP A 152 -21.13 13.14 -0.14
N ASP A 153 -21.65 13.92 -1.09
CA ASP A 153 -21.22 13.90 -2.48
C ASP A 153 -19.72 14.28 -2.62
N LEU A 154 -19.27 15.29 -1.87
CA LEU A 154 -17.87 15.72 -1.89
C LEU A 154 -16.91 14.61 -1.41
N VAL A 155 -17.25 13.92 -0.31
CA VAL A 155 -16.41 12.85 0.22
C VAL A 155 -16.36 11.66 -0.72
N LEU A 156 -17.50 11.24 -1.30
CA LEU A 156 -17.53 10.14 -2.27
C LEU A 156 -16.78 10.53 -3.56
N ASN A 157 -16.96 11.75 -4.02
CA ASN A 157 -16.33 12.22 -5.24
C ASN A 157 -14.80 12.21 -5.12
N ILE A 158 -14.24 12.76 -4.04
CA ILE A 158 -12.80 12.80 -3.83
C ILE A 158 -12.24 11.40 -3.52
N ASN A 159 -12.84 10.70 -2.53
CA ASN A 159 -12.23 9.50 -1.98
C ASN A 159 -12.41 8.25 -2.85
N LEU A 160 -13.48 8.20 -3.64
CA LEU A 160 -13.85 7.01 -4.40
C LEU A 160 -13.88 7.27 -5.91
N THR A 161 -14.68 8.24 -6.36
CA THR A 161 -14.83 8.53 -7.80
C THR A 161 -13.52 8.99 -8.41
N GLY A 162 -12.78 9.88 -7.73
CA GLY A 162 -11.48 10.35 -8.19
C GLY A 162 -10.45 9.22 -8.31
N ALA A 163 -10.42 8.30 -7.34
CA ALA A 163 -9.56 7.12 -7.42
C ALA A 163 -9.94 6.19 -8.59
N PHE A 164 -11.24 6.01 -8.85
CA PHE A 164 -11.74 5.25 -9.99
C PHE A 164 -11.30 5.89 -11.32
N LEU A 165 -11.59 7.17 -11.52
CA LEU A 165 -11.28 7.88 -12.77
C LEU A 165 -9.77 7.91 -13.06
N LEU A 166 -8.95 8.22 -12.06
CA LEU A 166 -7.51 8.23 -12.24
C LEU A 166 -6.94 6.84 -12.55
N THR A 167 -7.46 5.81 -11.87
CA THR A 167 -7.09 4.43 -12.17
C THR A 167 -7.45 4.06 -13.60
N GLN A 168 -8.65 4.41 -14.06
CA GLN A 168 -9.12 4.16 -15.42
C GLN A 168 -8.22 4.84 -16.46
N ALA A 169 -7.87 6.11 -16.24
CA ALA A 169 -7.02 6.89 -17.15
C ALA A 169 -5.61 6.31 -17.31
N LEU A 170 -5.07 5.65 -16.26
CA LEU A 170 -3.71 5.12 -16.24
C LEU A 170 -3.63 3.61 -16.48
N LEU A 171 -4.74 2.90 -16.58
CA LEU A 171 -4.75 1.44 -16.65
C LEU A 171 -4.21 0.90 -17.99
N SER A 172 -4.50 1.57 -19.11
CA SER A 172 -4.14 1.08 -20.45
C SER A 172 -2.63 0.85 -20.63
N PRO A 173 -1.71 1.75 -20.23
CA PRO A 173 -0.28 1.48 -20.26
C PRO A 173 0.14 0.28 -19.40
N MET A 174 -0.42 0.11 -18.20
CA MET A 174 -0.12 -1.04 -17.34
C MET A 174 -0.53 -2.36 -18.01
N LEU A 175 -1.72 -2.40 -18.64
CA LEU A 175 -2.21 -3.56 -19.38
C LEU A 175 -1.31 -3.94 -20.56
N LYS A 176 -0.81 -2.94 -21.32
CA LYS A 176 0.10 -3.13 -22.45
C LYS A 176 1.45 -3.68 -21.99
N ASN A 177 1.99 -3.13 -20.90
CA ASN A 177 3.28 -3.52 -20.35
C ASN A 177 3.23 -4.80 -19.52
N ARG A 178 2.02 -5.32 -19.25
CA ARG A 178 1.76 -6.51 -18.42
C ARG A 178 2.45 -6.45 -17.06
N TRP A 179 2.49 -5.27 -16.47
CA TRP A 179 3.01 -5.00 -15.13
C TRP A 179 2.34 -3.75 -14.57
N GLY A 180 1.93 -3.81 -13.33
CA GLY A 180 1.37 -2.68 -12.59
C GLY A 180 1.13 -3.02 -11.13
N ARG A 181 1.15 -1.98 -10.29
CA ARG A 181 0.84 -2.05 -8.86
C ARG A 181 -0.11 -0.91 -8.53
N ILE A 182 -1.32 -1.24 -8.13
CA ILE A 182 -2.33 -0.25 -7.73
C ILE A 182 -2.60 -0.46 -6.25
N VAL A 183 -2.35 0.56 -5.43
CA VAL A 183 -2.58 0.52 -3.98
C VAL A 183 -3.50 1.67 -3.59
N SER A 184 -4.66 1.36 -3.01
CA SER A 184 -5.61 2.36 -2.52
C SER A 184 -5.52 2.50 -1.01
N ILE A 185 -5.47 3.74 -0.51
CA ILE A 185 -5.50 4.01 0.93
C ILE A 185 -6.95 4.04 1.40
N ALA A 186 -7.40 2.88 1.90
CA ALA A 186 -8.69 2.71 2.54
C ALA A 186 -8.69 3.29 3.97
N SER A 187 -9.29 2.63 4.93
CA SER A 187 -9.29 2.97 6.36
C SER A 187 -9.90 1.84 7.18
N VAL A 188 -9.51 1.73 8.44
CA VAL A 188 -10.23 0.92 9.44
C VAL A 188 -11.71 1.30 9.50
N VAL A 189 -12.04 2.57 9.28
CA VAL A 189 -13.43 3.06 9.23
C VAL A 189 -14.23 2.45 8.08
N GLY A 190 -13.60 2.17 6.94
CA GLY A 190 -14.23 1.44 5.83
C GLY A 190 -14.45 -0.05 6.11
N ARG A 191 -13.80 -0.58 7.16
CA ARG A 191 -13.93 -1.98 7.62
C ARG A 191 -14.95 -2.12 8.76
N ALA A 192 -14.80 -1.28 9.78
CA ALA A 192 -15.56 -1.38 11.04
C ALA A 192 -16.74 -0.42 11.12
N GLY A 193 -16.75 0.64 10.30
CA GLY A 193 -17.67 1.77 10.49
C GLY A 193 -17.22 2.68 11.64
N GLN A 194 -17.75 3.91 11.65
CA GLN A 194 -17.54 4.88 12.73
C GLN A 194 -18.73 5.83 12.80
N ALA A 195 -19.25 6.07 13.99
CA ALA A 195 -20.33 7.04 14.20
C ALA A 195 -19.88 8.45 13.73
N GLY A 196 -20.75 9.13 13.01
CA GLY A 196 -20.46 10.44 12.44
C GLY A 196 -19.68 10.42 11.12
N GLN A 197 -19.30 9.27 10.61
CA GLN A 197 -18.48 9.12 9.40
C GLN A 197 -19.14 8.26 8.31
N VAL A 198 -20.47 8.33 8.15
CA VAL A 198 -21.20 7.47 7.21
C VAL A 198 -20.71 7.65 5.76
N ASN A 199 -20.47 8.90 5.32
CA ASN A 199 -19.92 9.22 4.00
C ASN A 199 -18.48 8.70 3.83
N TYR A 200 -17.62 8.91 4.82
CA TYR A 200 -16.24 8.44 4.80
C TYR A 200 -16.17 6.91 4.82
N ALA A 201 -16.93 6.26 5.71
CA ALA A 201 -17.04 4.81 5.78
C ALA A 201 -17.48 4.22 4.44
N ALA A 202 -18.53 4.77 3.83
CA ALA A 202 -19.04 4.36 2.52
C ALA A 202 -17.97 4.51 1.42
N SER A 203 -17.26 5.64 1.39
CA SER A 203 -16.21 5.88 0.39
C SER A 203 -15.04 4.90 0.53
N LYS A 204 -14.59 4.62 1.76
CA LYS A 204 -13.48 3.71 2.03
C LYS A 204 -13.86 2.23 1.86
N ALA A 205 -15.10 1.85 2.17
CA ALA A 205 -15.65 0.55 1.84
C ALA A 205 -15.80 0.38 0.30
N GLY A 206 -16.19 1.43 -0.40
CA GLY A 206 -16.24 1.46 -1.87
C GLY A 206 -14.88 1.20 -2.52
N LEU A 207 -13.80 1.80 -1.99
CA LEU A 207 -12.42 1.52 -2.44
C LEU A 207 -12.04 0.04 -2.25
N ILE A 208 -12.48 -0.59 -1.17
CA ILE A 208 -12.25 -2.03 -0.94
C ILE A 208 -12.98 -2.86 -2.00
N GLY A 209 -14.22 -2.51 -2.32
CA GLY A 209 -14.99 -3.15 -3.39
C GLY A 209 -14.33 -3.00 -4.77
N LEU A 210 -13.92 -1.75 -5.11
CA LEU A 210 -13.18 -1.45 -6.34
C LEU A 210 -11.88 -2.27 -6.43
N THR A 211 -11.10 -2.31 -5.34
CA THR A 211 -9.86 -3.08 -5.25
C THR A 211 -10.08 -4.55 -5.61
N ARG A 212 -11.08 -5.18 -5.02
CA ARG A 212 -11.38 -6.61 -5.23
C ARG A 212 -11.88 -6.92 -6.64
N SER A 213 -12.72 -6.05 -7.19
CA SER A 213 -13.26 -6.24 -8.55
C SER A 213 -12.16 -6.04 -9.60
N LEU A 214 -11.44 -4.92 -9.52
CA LEU A 214 -10.36 -4.62 -10.47
C LEU A 214 -9.23 -5.66 -10.42
N ALA A 215 -8.90 -6.17 -9.23
CA ALA A 215 -7.91 -7.24 -9.08
C ALA A 215 -8.26 -8.47 -9.93
N ARG A 216 -9.54 -8.86 -9.99
CA ARG A 216 -10.00 -9.98 -10.81
C ARG A 216 -9.90 -9.69 -12.32
N GLU A 217 -10.14 -8.47 -12.74
CA GLU A 217 -10.11 -8.07 -14.14
C GLU A 217 -8.69 -8.05 -14.72
N VAL A 218 -7.70 -7.60 -13.91
CA VAL A 218 -6.36 -7.31 -14.43
C VAL A 218 -5.28 -8.31 -14.02
N ALA A 219 -5.57 -9.27 -13.14
CA ALA A 219 -4.59 -10.23 -12.64
C ALA A 219 -3.88 -11.02 -13.76
N SER A 220 -4.61 -11.41 -14.82
CA SER A 220 -4.05 -12.11 -15.99
C SER A 220 -3.03 -11.28 -16.77
N ARG A 221 -2.94 -9.99 -16.47
CA ARG A 221 -1.99 -9.04 -17.07
C ARG A 221 -0.81 -8.72 -16.16
N GLY A 222 -0.58 -9.47 -15.08
CA GLY A 222 0.52 -9.24 -14.16
C GLY A 222 0.38 -7.96 -13.31
N ILE A 223 -0.85 -7.44 -13.20
CA ILE A 223 -1.17 -6.25 -12.40
C ILE A 223 -1.78 -6.70 -11.08
N THR A 224 -1.23 -6.22 -9.96
CA THR A 224 -1.84 -6.41 -8.63
C THR A 224 -2.57 -5.16 -8.19
N VAL A 225 -3.71 -5.35 -7.54
CA VAL A 225 -4.55 -4.27 -7.01
C VAL A 225 -4.87 -4.60 -5.55
N ASN A 226 -4.38 -3.76 -4.63
CA ASN A 226 -4.53 -3.97 -3.21
C ASN A 226 -4.98 -2.69 -2.50
N ALA A 227 -5.40 -2.80 -1.27
CA ALA A 227 -5.68 -1.67 -0.40
C ALA A 227 -4.89 -1.78 0.90
N VAL A 228 -4.56 -0.65 1.49
CA VAL A 228 -4.07 -0.53 2.85
C VAL A 228 -5.17 0.13 3.67
N ALA A 229 -5.47 -0.40 4.86
CA ALA A 229 -6.46 0.14 5.78
C ALA A 229 -5.77 0.66 7.05
N PRO A 230 -5.35 1.95 7.07
CA PRO A 230 -4.76 2.55 8.26
C PRO A 230 -5.77 2.66 9.40
N GLY A 231 -5.27 2.54 10.63
CA GLY A 231 -6.00 2.86 11.85
C GLY A 231 -5.80 4.31 12.29
N PHE A 232 -5.48 4.50 13.56
CA PHE A 232 -5.22 5.82 14.15
C PHE A 232 -3.77 6.26 13.88
N ILE A 233 -3.57 7.05 12.82
CA ILE A 233 -2.25 7.52 12.33
C ILE A 233 -2.02 8.98 12.69
N GLU A 234 -0.79 9.35 13.06
CA GLU A 234 -0.36 10.73 13.28
C GLU A 234 -0.31 11.51 11.97
N THR A 235 -1.28 12.38 11.76
CA THR A 235 -1.38 13.22 10.55
C THR A 235 -1.96 14.58 10.91
N PRO A 236 -1.86 15.60 10.04
CA PRO A 236 -2.58 16.87 10.25
C PRO A 236 -4.08 16.68 10.47
N MET A 237 -4.69 15.66 9.87
CA MET A 237 -6.12 15.34 10.03
C MET A 237 -6.45 14.88 11.47
N THR A 238 -5.54 14.18 12.15
CA THR A 238 -5.74 13.67 13.53
C THR A 238 -5.15 14.60 14.60
N ALA A 239 -4.35 15.58 14.21
CA ALA A 239 -3.74 16.55 15.12
C ALA A 239 -4.75 17.52 15.77
N VAL A 240 -5.95 17.64 15.18
CA VAL A 240 -7.03 18.50 15.69
C VAL A 240 -7.86 17.85 16.82
N LEU A 241 -7.62 16.58 17.15
CA LEU A 241 -8.33 15.87 18.19
C LEU A 241 -7.90 16.36 19.57
N SER A 242 -8.87 16.46 20.50
CA SER A 242 -8.58 16.76 21.90
C SER A 242 -7.79 15.62 22.56
N GLU A 243 -7.15 15.91 23.70
CA GLU A 243 -6.44 14.87 24.48
C GLU A 243 -7.38 13.75 24.91
N GLU A 244 -8.61 14.07 25.30
CA GLU A 244 -9.62 13.11 25.70
C GLU A 244 -10.03 12.18 24.54
N GLN A 245 -10.28 12.76 23.36
CA GLN A 245 -10.56 12.00 22.13
C GLN A 245 -9.37 11.11 21.74
N THR A 246 -8.16 11.65 21.82
CA THR A 246 -6.94 10.89 21.56
C THR A 246 -6.78 9.72 22.50
N LYS A 247 -7.00 9.92 23.83
CA LYS A 247 -6.95 8.86 24.84
C LYS A 247 -8.01 7.78 24.59
N ALA A 248 -9.23 8.20 24.26
CA ALA A 248 -10.32 7.27 23.94
C ALA A 248 -10.00 6.41 22.72
N MET A 249 -9.45 7.01 21.66
CA MET A 249 -9.03 6.27 20.48
C MET A 249 -7.84 5.33 20.76
N LEU A 250 -6.84 5.78 21.50
CA LEU A 250 -5.69 4.94 21.88
C LEU A 250 -6.12 3.71 22.70
N ALA A 251 -7.14 3.83 23.52
CA ALA A 251 -7.69 2.70 24.29
C ALA A 251 -8.25 1.58 23.39
N THR A 252 -8.55 1.87 22.12
CA THR A 252 -9.01 0.87 21.14
C THR A 252 -7.87 0.24 20.34
N VAL A 253 -6.63 0.70 20.51
CA VAL A 253 -5.45 0.22 19.78
C VAL A 253 -4.64 -0.73 20.67
N PRO A 254 -4.65 -2.05 20.44
CA PRO A 254 -3.91 -3.02 21.25
C PRO A 254 -2.41 -2.75 21.37
N LEU A 255 -1.76 -2.19 20.32
CA LEU A 255 -0.34 -1.81 20.39
C LEU A 255 -0.08 -0.57 21.25
N GLY A 256 -1.11 0.11 21.78
CA GLY A 256 -1.00 1.21 22.75
C GLY A 256 -0.39 2.50 22.22
N ARG A 257 -0.15 2.62 20.91
CA ARG A 257 0.40 3.82 20.28
C ARG A 257 -0.35 4.21 19.01
N ARG A 258 -0.26 5.46 18.63
CA ARG A 258 -0.63 5.87 17.28
C ARG A 258 0.34 5.26 16.26
N GLY A 259 -0.16 4.93 15.09
CA GLY A 259 0.71 4.65 13.95
C GLY A 259 1.30 5.93 13.40
N THR A 260 2.42 5.82 12.71
CA THR A 260 3.06 6.91 11.98
C THR A 260 2.72 6.83 10.48
N PRO A 261 2.83 7.92 9.71
CA PRO A 261 2.76 7.86 8.26
C PRO A 261 3.73 6.82 7.66
N LYS A 262 4.88 6.61 8.29
CA LYS A 262 5.88 5.62 7.88
C LYS A 262 5.40 4.19 8.05
N ASP A 263 4.63 3.87 9.10
CA ASP A 263 4.05 2.52 9.27
C ASP A 263 3.16 2.16 8.07
N VAL A 264 2.38 3.14 7.56
CA VAL A 264 1.53 2.97 6.36
C VAL A 264 2.38 2.89 5.08
N ALA A 265 3.38 3.76 4.96
CA ALA A 265 4.23 3.85 3.77
C ALA A 265 5.02 2.56 3.52
N GLN A 266 5.52 1.91 4.57
CA GLN A 266 6.22 0.63 4.47
C GLN A 266 5.30 -0.49 3.97
N ALA A 267 4.03 -0.51 4.38
CA ALA A 267 3.05 -1.46 3.87
C ALA A 267 2.76 -1.22 2.38
N VAL A 268 2.64 0.06 1.96
CA VAL A 268 2.48 0.41 0.54
C VAL A 268 3.70 0.00 -0.28
N LYS A 269 4.91 0.28 0.19
CA LYS A 269 6.15 -0.15 -0.45
C LYS A 269 6.19 -1.66 -0.66
N PHE A 270 5.86 -2.44 0.36
CA PHE A 270 5.77 -3.89 0.26
C PHE A 270 4.77 -4.32 -0.84
N LEU A 271 3.56 -3.77 -0.84
CA LEU A 271 2.54 -4.11 -1.84
C LEU A 271 2.90 -3.64 -3.26
N ALA A 272 3.75 -2.62 -3.39
CA ALA A 272 4.26 -2.13 -4.68
C ALA A 272 5.44 -2.95 -5.21
N SER A 273 6.12 -3.73 -4.38
CA SER A 273 7.30 -4.51 -4.73
C SER A 273 6.97 -5.86 -5.37
N ASP A 274 7.99 -6.53 -5.90
CA ASP A 274 7.85 -7.89 -6.43
C ASP A 274 7.69 -8.94 -5.33
N ALA A 275 8.05 -8.64 -4.08
CA ALA A 275 7.78 -9.49 -2.92
C ALA A 275 6.27 -9.72 -2.69
N ALA A 276 5.42 -8.79 -3.15
CA ALA A 276 3.96 -8.91 -3.10
C ALA A 276 3.33 -9.37 -4.42
N SER A 277 4.11 -9.89 -5.37
CA SER A 277 3.63 -10.25 -6.72
C SER A 277 2.51 -11.31 -6.74
N TYR A 278 2.35 -12.09 -5.66
CA TYR A 278 1.27 -13.07 -5.51
C TYR A 278 0.13 -12.59 -4.60
N ILE A 279 0.11 -11.29 -4.26
CA ILE A 279 -0.92 -10.66 -3.40
C ILE A 279 -1.74 -9.70 -4.27
N THR A 280 -3.03 -10.02 -4.47
CA THR A 280 -3.97 -9.15 -5.20
C THR A 280 -5.38 -9.27 -4.62
N GLY A 281 -6.15 -8.18 -4.67
CA GLY A 281 -7.49 -8.10 -4.06
C GLY A 281 -7.48 -8.04 -2.53
N HIS A 282 -6.29 -7.90 -1.91
CA HIS A 282 -6.13 -7.91 -0.46
C HIS A 282 -6.33 -6.51 0.15
N VAL A 283 -6.78 -6.50 1.40
CA VAL A 283 -6.84 -5.29 2.25
C VAL A 283 -5.90 -5.51 3.42
N LEU A 284 -4.75 -4.87 3.39
CA LEU A 284 -3.75 -4.97 4.44
C LEU A 284 -4.06 -3.98 5.56
N ASP A 285 -4.41 -4.49 6.73
CA ASP A 285 -4.69 -3.69 7.91
C ASP A 285 -3.39 -3.19 8.55
N VAL A 286 -3.26 -1.85 8.70
CA VAL A 286 -2.14 -1.17 9.36
C VAL A 286 -2.72 -0.29 10.47
N ASN A 287 -3.24 -0.92 11.52
CA ASN A 287 -4.09 -0.27 12.50
C ASN A 287 -3.74 -0.58 13.97
N GLY A 288 -2.61 -1.24 14.22
CA GLY A 288 -2.17 -1.57 15.58
C GLY A 288 -3.08 -2.56 16.32
N GLY A 289 -3.90 -3.32 15.58
CA GLY A 289 -4.87 -4.27 16.14
C GLY A 289 -6.24 -3.64 16.44
N MET A 290 -6.47 -2.36 16.09
CA MET A 290 -7.76 -1.68 16.29
C MET A 290 -8.93 -2.39 15.59
N PHE A 291 -8.64 -3.10 14.51
CA PHE A 291 -9.56 -3.99 13.82
C PHE A 291 -8.82 -5.28 13.42
N MET A 292 -9.38 -6.41 13.78
CA MET A 292 -8.87 -7.74 13.46
C MET A 292 -10.00 -8.52 12.79
N GLY A 293 -10.11 -8.37 11.47
CA GLY A 293 -11.15 -9.05 10.72
C GLY A 293 -10.59 -9.70 9.46
N GLY A 294 -11.12 -10.87 9.12
CA GLY A 294 -10.87 -11.59 7.89
C GLY A 294 -11.65 -11.05 6.70
#